data_0ca416b5f5f3f70fe0c34629ca6e6263
#
_entry.id   0ca416b5f5f3f70fe0c34629ca6e6263
#
_cell.length_a   1.000
_cell.length_b   1.000
_cell.length_c   1.000
_cell.angle_alpha   90.00
_cell.angle_beta   90.00
_cell.angle_gamma   90.00
#
_symmetry.space_group_name_H-M   'P 1'
#
loop_
_entity.id
_entity.type
_entity.pdbx_description
1 polymer ?
#
loop_
_entity_poly.entity_id
_entity_poly.type
_entity_poly.pdbx_seq_one_letter_code
_entity_poly.pdbx_strand_id
1 'polypeptide(L)'
;MTIKRTTTFAAIVAALIVPTLLATSPASGATAHRGPQATLIAEGLQGASGSTIGPDGALYVPEGAIGAITRIDTRTGAKSTFASGLPASVIGVAGAVDVEFVGRTAYVLVAVVGDDAEGPNGPGSSVDGIYRVDGPTSFTVVADLGALSLANPPETDFFLDRGVQWAFEATRSGFIVTDAHHNRVLQVSRSGEVSELIAFDNIVPTGLALDGRTVYMAEAGPVPHLPETGRIVAFDVRNPEPRVVASGFSLMIDVEIGRCGVLYGLSQGDSPGMVPDGSPALGDSGELLRVNRDGTMTPVVDELDLPTSFQLTRDTAFVVTLNGEVWRVDNVGSGGHHERGKGCRDGGRHGDD
;
A
#
# COMPACT_ATOMS: atom_id res chain seq x y z
N MET A 1 7.21 -58.63 -49.25
CA MET A 1 5.78 -58.70 -48.94
C MET A 1 5.57 -59.91 -48.04
N THR A 2 5.64 -59.72 -46.72
CA THR A 2 5.57 -60.85 -45.79
C THR A 2 4.65 -60.41 -44.63
N ILE A 3 3.52 -61.05 -44.59
CA ILE A 3 2.45 -60.81 -43.57
C ILE A 3 2.76 -61.66 -42.35
N LYS A 4 2.94 -61.05 -41.19
CA LYS A 4 2.99 -61.73 -39.88
C LYS A 4 1.66 -61.63 -39.18
N ARG A 5 1.05 -62.75 -38.89
CA ARG A 5 -0.18 -62.91 -38.07
C ARG A 5 0.20 -62.85 -36.61
N THR A 6 -0.55 -62.02 -35.82
CA THR A 6 -0.48 -61.95 -34.37
C THR A 6 -1.64 -62.69 -33.73
N THR A 7 -1.31 -63.65 -32.89
CA THR A 7 -2.26 -64.47 -32.14
C THR A 7 -2.62 -63.82 -30.83
N THR A 8 -3.88 -63.65 -30.55
CA THR A 8 -4.41 -63.07 -29.30
C THR A 8 -4.67 -64.20 -28.29
N PHE A 9 -4.01 -64.10 -27.12
CA PHE A 9 -4.34 -64.95 -25.96
C PHE A 9 -5.29 -64.18 -25.01
N ALA A 10 -6.45 -64.77 -24.76
CA ALA A 10 -7.38 -64.29 -23.75
C ALA A 10 -7.06 -64.96 -22.40
N ALA A 11 -6.74 -64.16 -21.39
CA ALA A 11 -6.59 -64.63 -20.02
C ALA A 11 -7.85 -64.25 -19.22
N ILE A 12 -8.51 -65.25 -18.70
CA ILE A 12 -9.67 -65.12 -17.79
C ILE A 12 -9.10 -64.95 -16.37
N VAL A 13 -9.34 -63.79 -15.74
CA VAL A 13 -9.02 -63.53 -14.32
C VAL A 13 -10.34 -63.62 -13.52
N ALA A 14 -10.43 -64.60 -12.64
CA ALA A 14 -11.54 -64.73 -11.70
C ALA A 14 -11.35 -63.70 -10.55
N ALA A 15 -12.31 -62.83 -10.36
CA ALA A 15 -12.34 -61.85 -9.25
C ALA A 15 -12.92 -62.48 -8.00
N LEU A 16 -12.06 -62.59 -6.96
CA LEU A 16 -12.47 -62.85 -5.57
C LEU A 16 -12.99 -61.55 -4.96
N ILE A 17 -14.28 -61.45 -4.65
CA ILE A 17 -14.87 -60.36 -3.90
C ILE A 17 -14.67 -60.60 -2.42
N VAL A 18 -13.82 -59.81 -1.76
CA VAL A 18 -13.70 -59.73 -0.33
C VAL A 18 -14.54 -58.53 0.16
N PRO A 19 -15.49 -58.70 1.08
CA PRO A 19 -16.23 -57.56 1.59
C PRO A 19 -15.34 -56.78 2.59
N THR A 20 -14.93 -55.60 2.18
CA THR A 20 -14.23 -54.63 3.08
C THR A 20 -15.29 -53.93 3.93
N LEU A 21 -15.29 -54.19 5.23
CA LEU A 21 -16.02 -53.38 6.21
C LEU A 21 -15.41 -51.99 6.25
N LEU A 22 -16.09 -50.99 5.72
CA LEU A 22 -15.79 -49.59 5.89
C LEU A 22 -16.11 -49.17 7.32
N ALA A 23 -15.09 -49.08 8.15
CA ALA A 23 -15.16 -48.40 9.43
C ALA A 23 -15.26 -46.87 9.13
N THR A 24 -16.43 -46.30 9.31
CA THR A 24 -16.62 -44.83 9.27
C THR A 24 -16.04 -44.27 10.58
N SER A 25 -14.82 -43.76 10.52
CA SER A 25 -14.29 -42.89 11.56
C SER A 25 -15.06 -41.57 11.54
N PRO A 26 -15.53 -41.07 12.71
CA PRO A 26 -16.13 -39.74 12.75
C PRO A 26 -15.05 -38.74 12.36
N ALA A 27 -15.31 -37.99 11.30
CA ALA A 27 -14.49 -36.83 10.92
C ALA A 27 -14.57 -35.82 12.08
N SER A 28 -13.53 -35.78 12.91
CA SER A 28 -13.32 -34.65 13.82
C SER A 28 -13.21 -33.40 12.92
N GLY A 29 -14.23 -32.56 12.95
CA GLY A 29 -14.24 -31.26 12.28
C GLY A 29 -13.23 -30.33 12.93
N ALA A 30 -11.94 -30.55 12.69
CA ALA A 30 -10.94 -29.53 12.85
C ALA A 30 -11.24 -28.49 11.78
N THR A 31 -11.72 -27.32 12.17
CA THR A 31 -11.71 -26.13 11.32
C THR A 31 -10.25 -25.88 10.97
N ALA A 32 -9.83 -26.36 9.80
CA ALA A 32 -8.53 -26.03 9.25
C ALA A 32 -8.50 -24.49 9.11
N HIS A 33 -7.66 -23.83 9.91
CA HIS A 33 -7.35 -22.41 9.68
C HIS A 33 -6.78 -22.33 8.27
N ARG A 34 -7.55 -21.73 7.36
CA ARG A 34 -7.04 -21.43 6.02
C ARG A 34 -5.97 -20.34 6.17
N GLY A 35 -4.80 -20.56 5.57
CA GLY A 35 -3.77 -19.54 5.45
C GLY A 35 -4.26 -18.33 4.63
N PRO A 36 -3.43 -17.30 4.51
CA PRO A 36 -3.73 -16.15 3.67
C PRO A 36 -4.08 -16.57 2.23
N GLN A 37 -5.04 -15.90 1.61
CA GLN A 37 -5.48 -16.19 0.24
C GLN A 37 -5.66 -14.89 -0.53
N ALA A 38 -4.88 -14.68 -1.60
CA ALA A 38 -5.03 -13.56 -2.51
C ALA A 38 -6.05 -13.87 -3.61
N THR A 39 -6.88 -12.88 -3.93
CA THR A 39 -7.88 -12.92 -5.00
C THR A 39 -7.91 -11.59 -5.71
N LEU A 40 -7.71 -11.57 -7.02
CA LEU A 40 -7.87 -10.38 -7.85
C LEU A 40 -9.37 -9.99 -7.86
N ILE A 41 -9.70 -8.76 -7.44
CA ILE A 41 -11.08 -8.28 -7.37
C ILE A 41 -11.38 -7.14 -8.33
N ALA A 42 -10.39 -6.39 -8.77
CA ALA A 42 -10.52 -5.34 -9.78
C ALA A 42 -9.21 -5.18 -10.54
N GLU A 43 -9.28 -4.66 -11.78
CA GLU A 43 -8.13 -4.43 -12.66
C GLU A 43 -8.38 -3.23 -13.57
N GLY A 44 -7.33 -2.75 -14.26
CA GLY A 44 -7.42 -1.70 -15.27
C GLY A 44 -7.59 -0.31 -14.69
N LEU A 45 -7.05 -0.06 -13.48
CA LEU A 45 -6.84 1.29 -12.94
C LEU A 45 -5.61 1.91 -13.62
N GLN A 46 -5.58 3.25 -13.75
CA GLN A 46 -4.55 3.93 -14.52
C GLN A 46 -3.66 4.81 -13.63
N GLY A 47 -2.42 4.37 -13.39
CA GLY A 47 -1.49 5.05 -12.49
C GLY A 47 -1.97 5.00 -11.03
N ALA A 48 -2.48 3.85 -10.60
CA ALA A 48 -2.92 3.62 -9.24
C ALA A 48 -1.75 3.65 -8.27
N SER A 49 -1.90 4.35 -7.14
CA SER A 49 -0.85 4.48 -6.12
C SER A 49 -1.39 4.19 -4.73
N GLY A 50 -1.73 5.23 -3.96
CA GLY A 50 -2.29 5.09 -2.62
C GLY A 50 -3.72 4.54 -2.60
N SER A 51 -4.25 4.33 -1.42
CA SER A 51 -5.64 3.90 -1.26
C SER A 51 -6.12 4.15 0.16
N THR A 52 -7.45 4.24 0.36
CA THR A 52 -8.04 4.30 1.69
C THR A 52 -9.39 3.59 1.73
N ILE A 53 -9.80 3.14 2.92
CA ILE A 53 -11.18 2.66 3.14
C ILE A 53 -12.05 3.86 3.54
N GLY A 54 -12.97 4.21 2.65
CA GLY A 54 -13.89 5.32 2.89
C GLY A 54 -14.96 5.03 3.94
N PRO A 55 -15.75 6.06 4.31
CA PRO A 55 -16.76 5.97 5.37
C PRO A 55 -17.91 5.02 5.07
N ASP A 56 -18.06 4.56 3.83
CA ASP A 56 -19.03 3.57 3.39
C ASP A 56 -18.47 2.13 3.33
N GLY A 57 -17.19 1.95 3.72
CA GLY A 57 -16.49 0.68 3.71
C GLY A 57 -15.99 0.21 2.34
N ALA A 58 -16.08 1.05 1.31
CA ALA A 58 -15.47 0.79 0.02
C ALA A 58 -14.00 1.20 0.01
N LEU A 59 -13.22 0.63 -0.89
CA LEU A 59 -11.86 1.06 -1.17
C LEU A 59 -11.90 2.22 -2.18
N TYR A 60 -11.13 3.26 -1.92
CA TYR A 60 -10.95 4.39 -2.82
C TYR A 60 -9.50 4.40 -3.29
N VAL A 61 -9.31 4.46 -4.60
CA VAL A 61 -7.98 4.42 -5.23
C VAL A 61 -7.85 5.61 -6.17
N PRO A 62 -6.86 6.48 -5.98
CA PRO A 62 -6.54 7.53 -6.94
C PRO A 62 -5.89 6.92 -8.18
N GLU A 63 -6.28 7.46 -9.34
CA GLU A 63 -5.75 7.13 -10.65
C GLU A 63 -5.01 8.34 -11.23
N GLY A 64 -3.74 8.45 -10.87
CA GLY A 64 -2.92 9.64 -11.15
C GLY A 64 -2.72 9.91 -12.63
N ALA A 65 -2.66 8.90 -13.48
CA ALA A 65 -2.50 9.08 -14.92
C ALA A 65 -3.70 9.79 -15.59
N ILE A 66 -4.89 9.72 -14.99
CA ILE A 66 -6.12 10.31 -15.54
C ILE A 66 -6.78 11.33 -14.62
N GLY A 67 -6.17 11.63 -13.45
CA GLY A 67 -6.71 12.60 -12.50
C GLY A 67 -8.08 12.23 -11.95
N ALA A 68 -8.28 10.97 -11.59
CA ALA A 68 -9.55 10.45 -11.07
C ALA A 68 -9.37 9.73 -9.73
N ILE A 69 -10.49 9.50 -9.04
CA ILE A 69 -10.57 8.62 -7.87
C ILE A 69 -11.64 7.58 -8.17
N THR A 70 -11.26 6.32 -8.11
CA THR A 70 -12.17 5.20 -8.31
C THR A 70 -12.56 4.59 -6.96
N ARG A 71 -13.88 4.43 -6.76
CA ARG A 71 -14.47 3.71 -5.64
C ARG A 71 -14.69 2.26 -6.04
N ILE A 72 -14.23 1.33 -5.21
CA ILE A 72 -14.30 -0.12 -5.43
C ILE A 72 -15.08 -0.77 -4.28
N ASP A 73 -16.14 -1.48 -4.60
CA ASP A 73 -16.86 -2.29 -3.61
C ASP A 73 -15.96 -3.45 -3.16
N THR A 74 -15.59 -3.47 -1.88
CA THR A 74 -14.60 -4.42 -1.34
C THR A 74 -15.06 -5.88 -1.37
N ARG A 75 -16.34 -6.14 -1.55
CA ARG A 75 -16.92 -7.47 -1.62
C ARG A 75 -17.05 -8.00 -3.05
N THR A 76 -17.38 -7.14 -4.00
CA THR A 76 -17.69 -7.53 -5.39
C THR A 76 -16.64 -7.10 -6.41
N GLY A 77 -15.76 -6.16 -6.06
CA GLY A 77 -14.81 -5.54 -6.98
C GLY A 77 -15.47 -4.54 -7.95
N ALA A 78 -16.77 -4.25 -7.79
CA ALA A 78 -17.45 -3.32 -8.68
C ALA A 78 -16.87 -1.90 -8.57
N LYS A 79 -16.45 -1.34 -9.70
CA LYS A 79 -15.84 -0.02 -9.81
C LYS A 79 -16.87 1.06 -10.16
N SER A 80 -16.70 2.25 -9.61
CA SER A 80 -17.40 3.47 -9.99
C SER A 80 -16.50 4.70 -9.80
N THR A 81 -16.60 5.69 -10.67
CA THR A 81 -15.87 6.95 -10.50
C THR A 81 -16.47 7.72 -9.32
N PHE A 82 -15.65 8.05 -8.33
CA PHE A 82 -16.01 8.92 -7.21
C PHE A 82 -15.81 10.39 -7.54
N ALA A 83 -14.64 10.73 -8.11
CA ALA A 83 -14.33 12.07 -8.58
C ALA A 83 -13.38 12.03 -9.78
N SER A 84 -13.38 13.08 -10.61
CA SER A 84 -12.53 13.20 -11.78
C SER A 84 -12.25 14.68 -12.12
N GLY A 85 -11.15 14.94 -12.81
CA GLY A 85 -10.72 16.30 -13.17
C GLY A 85 -9.68 16.88 -12.22
N LEU A 86 -9.05 16.04 -11.37
CA LEU A 86 -7.80 16.38 -10.71
C LEU A 86 -6.69 16.55 -11.74
N PRO A 87 -5.63 17.31 -11.43
CA PRO A 87 -4.46 17.36 -12.31
C PRO A 87 -3.90 15.95 -12.55
N ALA A 88 -3.70 15.62 -13.81
CA ALA A 88 -3.08 14.36 -14.22
C ALA A 88 -1.56 14.45 -14.14
N SER A 89 -0.91 13.32 -13.91
CA SER A 89 0.55 13.21 -13.92
C SER A 89 1.14 13.59 -15.27
N VAL A 90 2.28 14.28 -15.26
CA VAL A 90 3.03 14.62 -16.48
C VAL A 90 3.99 13.51 -16.92
N ILE A 91 4.20 12.49 -16.09
CA ILE A 91 5.12 11.37 -16.37
C ILE A 91 4.44 9.99 -16.36
N GLY A 92 3.11 9.96 -16.24
CA GLY A 92 2.31 8.72 -16.26
C GLY A 92 2.25 7.96 -14.93
N VAL A 93 3.10 8.30 -13.96
CA VAL A 93 3.05 7.88 -12.56
C VAL A 93 2.92 9.12 -11.68
N ALA A 94 2.52 9.00 -10.42
CA ALA A 94 2.12 10.13 -9.58
C ALA A 94 0.81 10.79 -10.11
N GLY A 95 0.65 12.12 -10.05
CA GLY A 95 -0.64 12.77 -10.24
C GLY A 95 -1.44 12.73 -8.93
N ALA A 96 -2.66 12.25 -8.92
CA ALA A 96 -3.36 11.90 -7.69
C ALA A 96 -2.69 10.63 -7.12
N VAL A 97 -1.90 10.78 -6.05
CA VAL A 97 -1.07 9.69 -5.49
C VAL A 97 -1.68 9.03 -4.29
N ASP A 98 -2.43 9.77 -3.46
CA ASP A 98 -3.03 9.19 -2.27
C ASP A 98 -4.36 9.88 -1.93
N VAL A 99 -5.22 9.22 -1.15
CA VAL A 99 -6.54 9.72 -0.79
C VAL A 99 -6.86 9.37 0.66
N GLU A 100 -7.37 10.35 1.43
CA GLU A 100 -7.72 10.18 2.83
C GLU A 100 -9.09 10.82 3.14
N PHE A 101 -9.81 10.27 4.12
CA PHE A 101 -11.10 10.83 4.55
C PHE A 101 -11.00 11.46 5.94
N VAL A 102 -11.39 12.74 6.03
CA VAL A 102 -11.67 13.40 7.31
C VAL A 102 -13.18 13.44 7.50
N GLY A 103 -13.70 12.55 8.30
CA GLY A 103 -15.13 12.31 8.42
C GLY A 103 -15.73 11.79 7.10
N ARG A 104 -16.49 12.63 6.40
CA ARG A 104 -17.09 12.28 5.09
C ARG A 104 -16.47 13.05 3.92
N THR A 105 -15.50 13.88 4.18
CA THR A 105 -14.83 14.70 3.17
C THR A 105 -13.54 14.01 2.73
N ALA A 106 -13.41 13.75 1.44
CA ALA A 106 -12.18 13.21 0.86
C ALA A 106 -11.17 14.33 0.60
N TYR A 107 -9.91 14.02 0.87
CA TYR A 107 -8.74 14.81 0.51
C TYR A 107 -7.84 13.96 -0.36
N VAL A 108 -7.11 14.59 -1.26
CA VAL A 108 -6.26 13.91 -2.24
C VAL A 108 -4.90 14.56 -2.23
N LEU A 109 -3.86 13.77 -2.12
CA LEU A 109 -2.50 14.19 -2.34
C LEU A 109 -2.21 14.13 -3.84
N VAL A 110 -1.70 15.23 -4.38
CA VAL A 110 -1.37 15.36 -5.80
C VAL A 110 0.10 15.76 -5.92
N ALA A 111 0.85 15.05 -6.73
CA ALA A 111 2.28 15.28 -6.93
C ALA A 111 2.66 15.10 -8.42
N VAL A 112 3.72 15.78 -8.85
CA VAL A 112 4.28 15.69 -10.22
C VAL A 112 3.24 16.04 -11.29
N VAL A 113 2.62 17.21 -11.14
CA VAL A 113 1.63 17.74 -12.09
C VAL A 113 2.10 19.06 -12.73
N GLY A 114 1.43 19.48 -13.79
CA GLY A 114 1.79 20.66 -14.56
C GLY A 114 2.54 20.32 -15.86
N ASP A 115 3.06 21.34 -16.54
CA ASP A 115 3.69 21.16 -17.89
C ASP A 115 5.19 20.83 -17.82
N ASP A 116 5.78 20.89 -16.61
CA ASP A 116 7.19 20.63 -16.38
C ASP A 116 7.36 19.59 -15.26
N ALA A 117 7.84 18.40 -15.64
CA ALA A 117 8.08 17.31 -14.68
C ALA A 117 9.22 17.61 -13.70
N GLU A 118 10.15 18.49 -14.05
CA GLU A 118 11.29 18.88 -13.22
C GLU A 118 10.97 20.10 -12.34
N GLY A 119 9.99 20.90 -12.71
CA GLY A 119 9.54 22.06 -11.94
C GLY A 119 8.59 21.68 -10.79
N PRO A 120 8.53 22.48 -9.73
CA PRO A 120 7.68 22.18 -8.57
C PRO A 120 6.18 22.28 -8.85
N ASN A 121 5.81 23.23 -9.72
CA ASN A 121 4.47 23.39 -10.25
C ASN A 121 4.61 23.79 -11.72
N GLY A 122 3.92 23.09 -12.58
CA GLY A 122 3.84 23.52 -13.98
C GLY A 122 3.15 24.87 -14.12
N PRO A 123 3.25 25.50 -15.30
CA PRO A 123 2.50 26.71 -15.58
C PRO A 123 0.99 26.46 -15.44
N GLY A 124 0.30 27.42 -14.88
CA GLY A 124 -1.14 27.39 -14.72
C GLY A 124 -1.61 27.09 -13.30
N SER A 125 -2.74 26.42 -13.18
CA SER A 125 -3.42 26.17 -11.90
C SER A 125 -3.13 24.81 -11.26
N SER A 126 -2.24 24.02 -11.86
CA SER A 126 -1.88 22.68 -11.32
C SER A 126 -0.83 22.83 -10.23
N VAL A 127 -1.14 22.32 -9.06
CA VAL A 127 -0.34 22.45 -7.83
C VAL A 127 -0.01 21.07 -7.31
N ASP A 128 1.26 20.81 -7.02
CA ASP A 128 1.64 19.68 -6.17
C ASP A 128 1.18 20.01 -4.74
N GLY A 129 0.22 19.26 -4.21
CA GLY A 129 -0.38 19.65 -2.94
C GLY A 129 -1.55 18.78 -2.48
N ILE A 130 -2.25 19.26 -1.47
CA ILE A 130 -3.45 18.61 -0.95
C ILE A 130 -4.69 19.29 -1.51
N TYR A 131 -5.57 18.51 -2.10
CA TYR A 131 -6.86 18.93 -2.66
C TYR A 131 -8.01 18.36 -1.83
N ARG A 132 -8.99 19.20 -1.49
CA ARG A 132 -10.26 18.76 -0.94
C ARG A 132 -11.23 18.47 -2.07
N VAL A 133 -11.92 17.35 -2.01
CA VAL A 133 -12.98 17.00 -2.96
C VAL A 133 -14.29 17.69 -2.52
N ASP A 134 -14.75 18.69 -3.28
CA ASP A 134 -15.97 19.43 -3.03
C ASP A 134 -17.18 18.85 -3.78
N GLY A 135 -16.91 18.03 -4.79
CA GLY A 135 -17.91 17.35 -5.60
C GLY A 135 -17.27 16.47 -6.66
N PRO A 136 -18.04 15.76 -7.49
CA PRO A 136 -17.50 14.78 -8.44
C PRO A 136 -16.52 15.34 -9.46
N THR A 137 -16.54 16.66 -9.70
CA THR A 137 -15.65 17.35 -10.65
C THR A 137 -15.18 18.70 -10.10
N SER A 138 -15.22 18.92 -8.80
CA SER A 138 -14.82 20.18 -8.19
C SER A 138 -13.92 19.93 -6.98
N PHE A 139 -12.86 20.75 -6.91
CA PHE A 139 -11.80 20.59 -5.93
C PHE A 139 -11.34 21.97 -5.42
N THR A 140 -10.87 21.99 -4.17
CA THR A 140 -10.20 23.16 -3.57
C THR A 140 -8.78 22.76 -3.18
N VAL A 141 -7.77 23.51 -3.65
CA VAL A 141 -6.39 23.38 -3.14
C VAL A 141 -6.38 23.83 -1.68
N VAL A 142 -5.99 22.92 -0.79
CA VAL A 142 -5.87 23.16 0.65
C VAL A 142 -4.46 23.62 1.02
N ALA A 143 -3.45 22.99 0.41
CA ALA A 143 -2.06 23.29 0.66
C ALA A 143 -1.26 23.14 -0.62
N ASP A 144 -0.29 24.04 -0.83
CA ASP A 144 0.68 24.03 -1.91
C ASP A 144 2.02 23.51 -1.38
N LEU A 145 2.29 22.24 -1.61
CA LEU A 145 3.51 21.57 -1.19
C LEU A 145 4.68 21.90 -2.13
N GLY A 146 4.37 22.09 -3.41
CA GLY A 146 5.37 22.46 -4.43
C GLY A 146 6.01 23.80 -4.14
N ALA A 147 5.24 24.79 -3.68
CA ALA A 147 5.77 26.09 -3.29
C ALA A 147 6.77 25.98 -2.11
N LEU A 148 6.50 25.10 -1.14
CA LEU A 148 7.45 24.82 -0.06
C LEU A 148 8.74 24.18 -0.60
N SER A 149 8.61 23.20 -1.51
CA SER A 149 9.75 22.49 -2.08
C SER A 149 10.72 23.43 -2.79
N LEU A 150 10.17 24.41 -3.54
CA LEU A 150 10.99 25.46 -4.18
C LEU A 150 11.66 26.40 -3.17
N ALA A 151 10.91 26.84 -2.18
CA ALA A 151 11.41 27.83 -1.22
C ALA A 151 12.42 27.23 -0.24
N ASN A 152 12.33 25.92 0.00
CA ASN A 152 13.11 25.19 1.00
C ASN A 152 13.62 23.87 0.41
N PRO A 153 14.59 23.90 -0.52
CA PRO A 153 15.21 22.69 -1.00
C PRO A 153 15.87 21.92 0.16
N PRO A 154 15.86 20.58 0.14
CA PRO A 154 16.47 19.80 1.21
C PRO A 154 17.99 19.96 1.24
N GLU A 155 18.60 19.73 2.41
CA GLU A 155 20.06 19.70 2.54
C GLU A 155 20.67 18.38 2.06
N THR A 156 19.85 17.30 2.04
CA THR A 156 20.24 15.98 1.56
C THR A 156 20.14 15.90 0.04
N ASP A 157 20.95 15.03 -0.56
CA ASP A 157 20.89 14.77 -1.99
C ASP A 157 19.50 14.24 -2.40
N PHE A 158 18.97 14.78 -3.48
CA PHE A 158 17.73 14.37 -4.11
C PHE A 158 17.91 14.29 -5.63
N PHE A 159 17.16 13.44 -6.30
CA PHE A 159 17.33 13.28 -7.75
C PHE A 159 16.32 14.11 -8.58
N LEU A 160 15.34 14.73 -7.96
CA LEU A 160 14.42 15.67 -8.58
C LEU A 160 14.45 17.01 -7.83
N ASP A 161 14.44 18.14 -8.56
CA ASP A 161 14.37 19.47 -7.95
C ASP A 161 13.03 19.74 -7.25
N ARG A 162 12.02 18.97 -7.58
CA ARG A 162 10.71 18.97 -6.91
C ARG A 162 10.59 17.81 -5.93
N GLY A 163 9.87 18.01 -4.84
CA GLY A 163 9.42 16.91 -3.99
C GLY A 163 8.52 15.95 -4.75
N VAL A 164 8.60 14.68 -4.43
CA VAL A 164 7.63 13.67 -4.88
C VAL A 164 6.92 13.16 -3.64
N GLN A 165 5.79 13.76 -3.32
CA GLN A 165 4.99 13.35 -2.19
C GLN A 165 4.39 11.98 -2.47
N TRP A 166 4.43 11.08 -1.46
CA TRP A 166 4.02 9.69 -1.64
C TRP A 166 2.74 9.35 -0.89
N ALA A 167 2.67 9.65 0.39
CA ALA A 167 1.53 9.34 1.25
C ALA A 167 1.21 10.49 2.19
N PHE A 168 -0.01 10.53 2.70
CA PHE A 168 -0.40 11.46 3.75
C PHE A 168 -1.42 10.87 4.69
N GLU A 169 -1.42 11.34 5.92
CA GLU A 169 -2.32 10.90 6.97
C GLU A 169 -2.99 12.09 7.66
N ALA A 170 -4.28 11.94 7.93
CA ALA A 170 -5.04 12.96 8.66
C ALA A 170 -4.71 12.95 10.14
N THR A 171 -4.42 14.12 10.70
CA THR A 171 -4.21 14.36 12.13
C THR A 171 -5.33 15.22 12.71
N ARG A 172 -5.34 15.38 14.04
CA ARG A 172 -6.27 16.34 14.68
C ARG A 172 -6.03 17.80 14.26
N SER A 173 -4.81 18.15 13.83
CA SER A 173 -4.40 19.51 13.48
C SER A 173 -4.30 19.77 11.98
N GLY A 174 -4.46 18.78 11.14
CA GLY A 174 -4.30 18.86 9.68
C GLY A 174 -3.81 17.54 9.12
N PHE A 175 -2.66 17.54 8.44
CA PHE A 175 -2.08 16.35 7.82
C PHE A 175 -0.59 16.25 8.09
N ILE A 176 -0.05 15.04 8.02
CA ILE A 176 1.38 14.77 7.80
C ILE A 176 1.54 14.15 6.42
N VAL A 177 2.65 14.45 5.75
CA VAL A 177 2.90 14.08 4.36
C VAL A 177 4.35 13.62 4.22
N THR A 178 4.60 12.49 3.58
CA THR A 178 5.95 12.10 3.16
C THR A 178 6.33 12.82 1.87
N ASP A 179 7.46 13.50 1.88
CA ASP A 179 8.10 14.13 0.73
C ASP A 179 9.31 13.27 0.35
N ALA A 180 9.02 12.20 -0.44
CA ALA A 180 9.89 11.04 -0.60
C ALA A 180 11.30 11.39 -1.11
N HIS A 181 11.40 12.08 -2.23
CA HIS A 181 12.70 12.39 -2.82
C HIS A 181 13.35 13.66 -2.26
N HIS A 182 12.68 14.35 -1.33
CA HIS A 182 13.29 15.36 -0.48
C HIS A 182 13.64 14.82 0.92
N ASN A 183 13.46 13.52 1.15
CA ASN A 183 13.87 12.82 2.37
C ASN A 183 13.35 13.47 3.66
N ARG A 184 12.07 13.87 3.68
CA ARG A 184 11.47 14.54 4.83
C ARG A 184 10.00 14.20 5.02
N VAL A 185 9.48 14.51 6.19
CA VAL A 185 8.05 14.51 6.48
C VAL A 185 7.61 15.95 6.71
N LEU A 186 6.54 16.34 6.06
CA LEU A 186 5.91 17.65 6.19
C LEU A 186 4.71 17.57 7.12
N GLN A 187 4.43 18.68 7.78
CA GLN A 187 3.19 18.91 8.53
C GLN A 187 2.38 20.01 7.83
N VAL A 188 1.10 19.74 7.61
CA VAL A 188 0.16 20.68 7.00
C VAL A 188 -0.91 21.02 8.02
N SER A 189 -1.10 22.30 8.34
CA SER A 189 -2.17 22.75 9.22
C SER A 189 -3.54 22.69 8.55
N ARG A 190 -4.63 22.78 9.32
CA ARG A 190 -5.99 22.87 8.75
C ARG A 190 -6.22 24.10 7.88
N SER A 191 -5.41 25.14 8.04
CA SER A 191 -5.44 26.37 7.21
C SER A 191 -4.59 26.25 5.96
N GLY A 192 -3.89 25.12 5.75
CA GLY A 192 -3.04 24.88 4.58
C GLY A 192 -1.61 25.40 4.74
N GLU A 193 -1.21 25.84 5.94
CA GLU A 193 0.18 26.22 6.22
C GLU A 193 1.04 24.96 6.27
N VAL A 194 2.13 24.95 5.51
CA VAL A 194 3.05 23.80 5.36
C VAL A 194 4.36 24.11 6.08
N SER A 195 4.85 23.15 6.84
CA SER A 195 6.16 23.21 7.49
C SER A 195 6.82 21.84 7.49
N GLU A 196 8.15 21.81 7.60
CA GLU A 196 8.91 20.58 7.81
C GLU A 196 8.68 20.08 9.24
N LEU A 197 8.35 18.80 9.38
CA LEU A 197 8.23 18.11 10.67
C LEU A 197 9.58 17.47 11.06
N ILE A 198 10.21 16.79 10.13
CA ILE A 198 11.51 16.13 10.28
C ILE A 198 12.14 15.89 8.93
N ALA A 199 13.46 16.09 8.84
CA ALA A 199 14.31 15.74 7.70
C ALA A 199 15.20 14.53 8.04
N PHE A 200 15.55 13.77 7.02
CA PHE A 200 16.37 12.57 7.10
C PHE A 200 17.55 12.67 6.12
N ASP A 201 18.51 11.79 6.28
CA ASP A 201 19.44 11.46 5.20
C ASP A 201 18.71 10.70 4.07
N ASN A 202 19.43 10.29 3.03
CA ASN A 202 18.85 9.58 1.87
C ASN A 202 18.20 8.24 2.27
N ILE A 203 16.89 8.25 2.53
CA ILE A 203 16.10 7.09 3.00
C ILE A 203 14.82 6.85 2.21
N VAL A 204 14.36 7.83 1.45
CA VAL A 204 13.09 7.85 0.70
C VAL A 204 11.91 7.41 1.57
N PRO A 205 11.33 8.33 2.38
CA PRO A 205 10.12 8.06 3.16
C PRO A 205 8.92 7.83 2.24
N THR A 206 8.10 6.82 2.54
CA THR A 206 6.97 6.40 1.71
C THR A 206 5.67 6.35 2.52
N GLY A 207 5.03 5.20 2.67
CA GLY A 207 3.74 5.07 3.35
C GLY A 207 3.76 5.44 4.83
N LEU A 208 2.62 5.83 5.35
CA LEU A 208 2.41 6.30 6.72
C LEU A 208 1.23 5.59 7.37
N ALA A 209 1.31 5.32 8.67
CA ALA A 209 0.18 4.94 9.50
C ALA A 209 0.25 5.64 10.86
N LEU A 210 -0.90 6.02 11.43
CA LEU A 210 -0.98 6.73 12.70
C LEU A 210 -1.69 5.91 13.80
N ASP A 211 -1.04 5.82 14.96
CA ASP A 211 -1.70 5.42 16.22
C ASP A 211 -1.58 6.54 17.24
N GLY A 212 -2.62 7.34 17.34
CA GLY A 212 -2.67 8.51 18.20
C GLY A 212 -1.64 9.57 17.81
N ARG A 213 -0.48 9.58 18.47
CA ARG A 213 0.65 10.48 18.15
C ARG A 213 1.85 9.76 17.56
N THR A 214 1.82 8.44 17.56
CA THR A 214 2.87 7.64 16.97
C THR A 214 2.64 7.53 15.48
N VAL A 215 3.62 7.95 14.71
CA VAL A 215 3.71 7.73 13.26
C VAL A 215 4.53 6.48 13.04
N TYR A 216 4.01 5.57 12.26
CA TYR A 216 4.80 4.52 11.61
C TYR A 216 5.01 4.95 10.17
N MET A 217 6.22 4.81 9.68
CA MET A 217 6.62 5.25 8.35
C MET A 217 7.46 4.18 7.68
N ALA A 218 7.11 3.83 6.45
CA ALA A 218 7.95 2.99 5.61
C ALA A 218 9.04 3.85 4.95
N GLU A 219 10.21 3.26 4.75
CA GLU A 219 11.35 3.85 4.04
C GLU A 219 11.78 2.88 2.95
N ALA A 220 11.79 3.33 1.69
CA ALA A 220 12.21 2.51 0.56
C ALA A 220 13.71 2.17 0.56
N GLY A 221 14.50 2.92 1.31
CA GLY A 221 15.95 2.89 1.31
C GLY A 221 16.56 3.97 0.41
N PRO A 222 17.89 4.12 0.43
CA PRO A 222 18.57 5.20 -0.29
C PRO A 222 18.39 5.10 -1.80
N VAL A 223 18.50 6.24 -2.49
CA VAL A 223 18.66 6.27 -3.96
C VAL A 223 20.15 6.29 -4.29
N PRO A 224 20.68 5.39 -5.16
CA PRO A 224 19.96 4.27 -5.77
C PRO A 224 19.54 3.21 -4.75
N HIS A 225 18.38 2.60 -4.96
CA HIS A 225 17.85 1.62 -4.03
C HIS A 225 18.73 0.37 -3.97
N LEU A 226 19.13 -0.01 -2.77
CA LEU A 226 19.95 -1.19 -2.52
C LEU A 226 19.08 -2.32 -1.92
N PRO A 227 19.42 -3.58 -2.18
CA PRO A 227 18.71 -4.71 -1.58
C PRO A 227 18.66 -4.62 -0.05
N GLU A 228 17.53 -5.01 0.54
CA GLU A 228 17.32 -5.15 1.99
C GLU A 228 17.56 -3.87 2.82
N THR A 229 17.54 -2.68 2.18
CA THR A 229 17.73 -1.39 2.88
C THR A 229 16.42 -0.75 3.32
N GLY A 230 15.28 -1.27 2.86
CA GLY A 230 13.97 -0.81 3.28
C GLY A 230 13.69 -1.18 4.73
N ARG A 231 12.92 -0.32 5.42
CA ARG A 231 12.59 -0.50 6.84
C ARG A 231 11.30 0.22 7.22
N ILE A 232 10.82 -0.06 8.41
CA ILE A 232 9.75 0.67 9.06
C ILE A 232 10.33 1.35 10.29
N VAL A 233 10.08 2.65 10.42
CA VAL A 233 10.47 3.45 11.59
C VAL A 233 9.23 3.94 12.32
N ALA A 234 9.39 4.34 13.58
CA ALA A 234 8.35 5.00 14.36
C ALA A 234 8.89 6.22 15.09
N PHE A 235 8.07 7.28 15.16
CA PHE A 235 8.36 8.51 15.92
C PHE A 235 7.08 9.15 16.45
N ASP A 236 7.20 10.03 17.45
CA ASP A 236 6.08 10.83 17.96
C ASP A 236 6.02 12.17 17.21
N VAL A 237 4.83 12.60 16.73
CA VAL A 237 4.66 13.85 15.97
C VAL A 237 5.07 15.11 16.73
N ARG A 238 5.15 15.08 18.07
CA ARG A 238 5.55 16.24 18.89
C ARG A 238 7.04 16.28 19.21
N ASN A 239 7.68 15.12 19.16
CA ASN A 239 9.13 14.96 19.37
C ASN A 239 9.62 13.90 18.37
N PRO A 240 9.87 14.28 17.12
CA PRO A 240 10.16 13.34 16.05
C PRO A 240 11.58 12.78 16.15
N GLU A 241 11.78 11.81 17.02
CA GLU A 241 12.99 11.01 17.13
C GLU A 241 12.75 9.60 16.55
N PRO A 242 13.15 9.31 15.30
CA PRO A 242 12.87 8.05 14.65
C PRO A 242 13.62 6.88 15.28
N ARG A 243 12.91 5.77 15.44
CA ARG A 243 13.50 4.49 15.83
C ARG A 243 13.09 3.40 14.85
N VAL A 244 14.01 2.53 14.47
CA VAL A 244 13.71 1.37 13.61
C VAL A 244 12.79 0.41 14.35
N VAL A 245 11.72 0.00 13.68
CA VAL A 245 10.74 -0.99 14.16
C VAL A 245 10.93 -2.33 13.48
N ALA A 246 11.19 -2.32 12.16
CA ALA A 246 11.45 -3.51 11.37
C ALA A 246 12.35 -3.17 10.17
N SER A 247 13.08 -4.17 9.66
CA SER A 247 13.97 -4.01 8.50
C SER A 247 14.24 -5.36 7.84
N GLY A 248 14.93 -5.35 6.68
CA GLY A 248 15.42 -6.55 6.01
C GLY A 248 14.68 -6.90 4.71
N PHE A 249 13.91 -5.95 4.16
CA PHE A 249 13.29 -6.07 2.84
C PHE A 249 13.70 -4.89 1.95
N SER A 250 13.56 -5.04 0.65
CA SER A 250 13.81 -3.97 -0.31
C SER A 250 12.58 -3.10 -0.45
N LEU A 251 12.78 -1.82 -0.82
CA LEU A 251 11.72 -0.93 -1.33
C LEU A 251 10.42 -1.01 -0.52
N MET A 252 10.53 -0.80 0.81
CA MET A 252 9.34 -0.71 1.65
C MET A 252 8.56 0.55 1.26
N ILE A 253 7.30 0.38 0.86
CA ILE A 253 6.51 1.46 0.27
C ILE A 253 5.26 1.82 1.06
N ASP A 254 4.80 0.92 1.93
CA ASP A 254 3.62 1.20 2.75
C ASP A 254 3.68 0.46 4.08
N VAL A 255 2.93 0.97 5.07
CA VAL A 255 2.80 0.40 6.41
C VAL A 255 1.40 0.65 6.94
N GLU A 256 0.80 -0.38 7.55
CA GLU A 256 -0.54 -0.30 8.11
C GLU A 256 -0.63 -0.95 9.50
N ILE A 257 -1.58 -0.46 10.30
CA ILE A 257 -1.84 -0.98 11.63
C ILE A 257 -3.06 -1.90 11.60
N GLY A 258 -2.80 -3.18 11.73
CA GLY A 258 -3.83 -4.20 11.82
C GLY A 258 -4.42 -4.35 13.20
N ARG A 259 -5.23 -5.38 13.38
CA ARG A 259 -5.86 -5.70 14.68
C ARG A 259 -4.82 -5.84 15.78
N CYS A 260 -5.18 -5.34 16.97
CA CYS A 260 -4.34 -5.41 18.16
C CYS A 260 -2.99 -4.71 18.05
N GLY A 261 -2.86 -3.73 17.14
CA GLY A 261 -1.62 -2.99 16.94
C GLY A 261 -0.52 -3.80 16.26
N VAL A 262 -0.87 -4.89 15.58
CA VAL A 262 0.09 -5.62 14.74
C VAL A 262 0.36 -4.80 13.50
N LEU A 263 1.63 -4.53 13.23
CA LEU A 263 2.03 -3.81 12.02
C LEU A 263 2.17 -4.77 10.85
N TYR A 264 1.81 -4.26 9.69
CA TYR A 264 2.05 -4.87 8.39
C TYR A 264 2.80 -3.87 7.52
N GLY A 265 3.68 -4.36 6.67
CA GLY A 265 4.41 -3.56 5.70
C GLY A 265 4.19 -4.10 4.29
N LEU A 266 4.42 -3.27 3.30
CA LEU A 266 4.38 -3.64 1.90
C LEU A 266 5.74 -3.35 1.27
N SER A 267 6.37 -4.37 0.71
CA SER A 267 7.53 -4.24 -0.16
C SER A 267 7.06 -4.17 -1.60
N GLN A 268 7.56 -3.21 -2.38
CA GLN A 268 7.28 -3.17 -3.83
C GLN A 268 7.88 -4.37 -4.54
N GLY A 269 8.94 -4.92 -4.00
CA GLY A 269 9.63 -6.10 -4.49
C GLY A 269 11.15 -5.98 -4.37
N ASP A 270 11.82 -6.91 -5.00
CA ASP A 270 13.28 -6.95 -5.02
C ASP A 270 13.87 -5.75 -5.75
N SER A 271 14.88 -5.14 -5.12
CA SER A 271 15.61 -4.05 -5.76
C SER A 271 16.32 -4.56 -7.04
N PRO A 272 16.16 -3.88 -8.17
CA PRO A 272 16.87 -4.23 -9.41
C PRO A 272 18.38 -3.94 -9.32
N GLY A 273 18.87 -3.38 -8.22
CA GLY A 273 20.28 -3.04 -8.02
C GLY A 273 20.68 -1.71 -8.66
N MET A 274 21.86 -1.68 -9.28
CA MET A 274 22.40 -0.46 -9.92
C MET A 274 21.73 -0.22 -11.27
N VAL A 275 20.60 0.45 -11.26
CA VAL A 275 19.80 0.87 -12.42
C VAL A 275 19.58 2.37 -12.38
N PRO A 276 19.02 3.01 -13.44
CA PRO A 276 18.67 4.43 -13.38
C PRO A 276 17.77 4.75 -12.19
N ASP A 277 17.97 5.92 -11.59
CA ASP A 277 17.18 6.39 -10.46
C ASP A 277 15.69 6.42 -10.81
N GLY A 278 14.85 6.07 -9.84
CA GLY A 278 13.40 5.97 -10.05
C GLY A 278 12.93 4.70 -10.76
N SER A 279 13.83 3.75 -11.04
CA SER A 279 13.41 2.44 -11.55
C SER A 279 12.60 1.69 -10.49
N PRO A 280 11.46 1.05 -10.88
CA PRO A 280 10.67 0.25 -9.96
C PRO A 280 11.40 -1.03 -9.54
N ALA A 281 10.84 -1.74 -8.57
CA ALA A 281 11.26 -3.09 -8.22
C ALA A 281 11.16 -4.07 -9.40
N LEU A 282 11.70 -5.27 -9.25
CA LEU A 282 11.46 -6.36 -10.19
C LEU A 282 9.98 -6.77 -10.13
N GLY A 283 9.39 -7.06 -11.28
CA GLY A 283 8.02 -7.56 -11.36
C GLY A 283 7.85 -8.89 -10.60
N ASP A 284 6.62 -9.16 -10.13
CA ASP A 284 6.24 -10.40 -9.43
C ASP A 284 7.13 -10.73 -8.21
N SER A 285 7.68 -9.70 -7.54
CA SER A 285 8.53 -9.88 -6.37
C SER A 285 8.06 -9.09 -5.15
N GLY A 286 6.89 -8.42 -5.26
CA GLY A 286 6.29 -7.66 -4.17
C GLY A 286 5.72 -8.56 -3.08
N GLU A 287 5.73 -8.06 -1.84
CA GLU A 287 5.33 -8.84 -0.67
C GLU A 287 4.52 -8.02 0.33
N LEU A 288 3.39 -8.58 0.77
CA LEU A 288 2.71 -8.12 1.97
C LEU A 288 3.33 -8.82 3.18
N LEU A 289 3.82 -8.05 4.12
CA LEU A 289 4.66 -8.50 5.23
C LEU A 289 3.96 -8.27 6.57
N ARG A 290 4.10 -9.21 7.49
CA ARG A 290 3.74 -9.03 8.90
C ARG A 290 4.98 -8.72 9.72
N VAL A 291 4.93 -7.68 10.53
CA VAL A 291 6.02 -7.31 11.45
C VAL A 291 5.95 -8.18 12.71
N ASN A 292 7.05 -8.81 13.06
CA ASN A 292 7.21 -9.61 14.25
C ASN A 292 7.71 -8.75 15.43
N ARG A 293 7.55 -9.26 16.65
CA ARG A 293 7.95 -8.52 17.88
C ARG A 293 9.46 -8.27 17.98
N ASP A 294 10.26 -9.07 17.31
CA ASP A 294 11.73 -8.95 17.29
C ASP A 294 12.25 -8.01 16.18
N GLY A 295 11.35 -7.38 15.43
CA GLY A 295 11.69 -6.48 14.34
C GLY A 295 11.97 -7.17 12.99
N THR A 296 11.85 -8.49 12.93
CA THR A 296 11.83 -9.21 11.65
C THR A 296 10.47 -9.08 10.98
N MET A 297 10.39 -9.38 9.69
CA MET A 297 9.15 -9.42 8.95
C MET A 297 8.95 -10.80 8.32
N THR A 298 7.70 -11.22 8.18
CA THR A 298 7.32 -12.52 7.60
C THR A 298 6.32 -12.30 6.48
N PRO A 299 6.55 -12.83 5.27
CA PRO A 299 5.60 -12.76 4.18
C PRO A 299 4.23 -13.34 4.55
N VAL A 300 3.19 -12.61 4.25
CA VAL A 300 1.77 -13.01 4.31
C VAL A 300 1.33 -13.48 2.92
N VAL A 301 1.71 -12.70 1.91
CA VAL A 301 1.55 -12.99 0.48
C VAL A 301 2.80 -12.49 -0.23
N ASP A 302 3.27 -13.22 -1.20
CA ASP A 302 4.39 -12.94 -2.11
C ASP A 302 3.92 -12.89 -3.57
N GLU A 303 4.84 -12.70 -4.49
CA GLU A 303 4.60 -12.66 -5.95
C GLU A 303 3.58 -11.58 -6.38
N LEU A 304 3.49 -10.46 -5.66
CA LEU A 304 2.69 -9.30 -6.07
C LEU A 304 3.45 -8.51 -7.14
N ASP A 305 2.76 -8.09 -8.21
CA ASP A 305 3.39 -7.32 -9.27
C ASP A 305 3.36 -5.82 -8.97
N LEU A 306 4.49 -5.27 -8.53
CA LEU A 306 4.70 -3.85 -8.22
C LEU A 306 3.58 -3.24 -7.34
N PRO A 307 3.31 -3.78 -6.14
CA PRO A 307 2.32 -3.20 -5.26
C PRO A 307 2.71 -1.76 -4.85
N THR A 308 1.73 -0.91 -4.61
CA THR A 308 1.90 0.52 -4.31
C THR A 308 1.30 0.95 -3.00
N SER A 309 0.22 0.33 -2.56
CA SER A 309 -0.40 0.58 -1.25
C SER A 309 -1.25 -0.61 -0.82
N PHE A 310 -1.63 -0.62 0.45
CA PHE A 310 -2.62 -1.57 0.93
C PHE A 310 -3.44 -0.98 2.07
N GLN A 311 -4.65 -1.52 2.26
CA GLN A 311 -5.53 -1.14 3.36
C GLN A 311 -6.01 -2.36 4.12
N LEU A 312 -6.14 -2.26 5.43
CA LEU A 312 -6.60 -3.34 6.29
C LEU A 312 -8.04 -3.13 6.78
N THR A 313 -8.86 -4.14 6.62
CA THR A 313 -10.18 -4.21 7.26
C THR A 313 -10.29 -5.52 8.04
N ARG A 314 -10.20 -5.45 9.36
CA ARG A 314 -10.21 -6.62 10.25
C ARG A 314 -9.08 -7.60 9.93
N ASP A 315 -9.38 -8.67 9.17
CA ASP A 315 -8.47 -9.77 8.82
C ASP A 315 -8.29 -9.90 7.30
N THR A 316 -8.59 -8.84 6.58
CA THR A 316 -8.48 -8.76 5.12
C THR A 316 -7.65 -7.54 4.74
N ALA A 317 -6.67 -7.72 3.85
CA ALA A 317 -5.96 -6.65 3.19
C ALA A 317 -6.49 -6.44 1.76
N PHE A 318 -6.46 -5.20 1.30
CA PHE A 318 -6.69 -4.83 -0.10
C PHE A 318 -5.41 -4.20 -0.62
N VAL A 319 -4.72 -4.86 -1.53
CA VAL A 319 -3.45 -4.42 -2.10
C VAL A 319 -3.70 -3.84 -3.48
N VAL A 320 -3.19 -2.64 -3.72
CA VAL A 320 -3.21 -1.95 -5.02
C VAL A 320 -1.85 -2.11 -5.67
N THR A 321 -1.80 -2.31 -7.00
CA THR A 321 -0.56 -2.43 -7.76
C THR A 321 -0.42 -1.33 -8.80
N LEU A 322 0.80 -1.00 -9.18
CA LEU A 322 1.11 0.01 -10.22
C LEU A 322 0.47 -0.33 -11.57
N ASN A 323 0.33 -1.62 -11.86
CA ASN A 323 -0.32 -2.13 -13.08
C ASN A 323 -1.86 -2.00 -13.04
N GLY A 324 -2.40 -1.43 -11.96
CA GLY A 324 -3.81 -1.11 -11.83
C GLY A 324 -4.70 -2.27 -11.39
N GLU A 325 -4.13 -3.22 -10.69
CA GLU A 325 -4.85 -4.34 -10.09
C GLU A 325 -5.18 -4.04 -8.62
N VAL A 326 -6.25 -4.64 -8.13
CA VAL A 326 -6.61 -4.67 -6.70
C VAL A 326 -6.80 -6.11 -6.25
N TRP A 327 -5.97 -6.52 -5.33
CA TRP A 327 -5.98 -7.86 -4.73
C TRP A 327 -6.59 -7.83 -3.35
N ARG A 328 -7.54 -8.71 -3.09
CA ARG A 328 -8.05 -8.98 -1.74
C ARG A 328 -7.30 -10.16 -1.14
N VAL A 329 -6.67 -9.96 0.00
CA VAL A 329 -5.95 -10.98 0.76
C VAL A 329 -6.73 -11.27 2.04
N ASP A 330 -7.40 -12.40 2.09
CA ASP A 330 -8.16 -12.85 3.27
C ASP A 330 -7.25 -13.59 4.27
N ASN A 331 -7.61 -13.56 5.55
CA ASN A 331 -6.93 -14.26 6.64
C ASN A 331 -5.48 -13.81 6.89
N VAL A 332 -5.19 -12.52 6.75
CA VAL A 332 -3.83 -11.96 6.95
C VAL A 332 -3.28 -12.20 8.37
N GLY A 333 -4.15 -12.36 9.37
CA GLY A 333 -3.78 -12.65 10.75
C GLY A 333 -3.51 -14.13 11.06
N SER A 334 -3.74 -15.06 10.15
CA SER A 334 -3.70 -16.51 10.42
C SER A 334 -2.28 -17.12 10.51
N GLY A 335 -1.26 -16.40 10.08
CA GLY A 335 0.15 -16.87 10.05
C GLY A 335 0.93 -16.79 11.37
N GLY A 336 0.36 -16.27 12.45
CA GLY A 336 1.03 -16.17 13.75
C GLY A 336 0.55 -17.24 14.73
N HIS A 337 1.47 -17.96 15.36
CA HIS A 337 1.16 -18.77 16.52
C HIS A 337 0.46 -17.90 17.59
N HIS A 338 -0.85 -18.03 17.70
CA HIS A 338 -1.60 -17.45 18.79
C HIS A 338 -1.13 -18.08 20.11
N GLU A 339 -0.21 -17.45 20.81
CA GLU A 339 -0.26 -17.53 22.26
C GLU A 339 -1.61 -16.95 22.69
N ARG A 340 -2.50 -17.80 23.23
CA ARG A 340 -3.77 -17.44 23.82
C ARG A 340 -3.52 -16.53 25.02
N GLY A 341 -3.33 -15.25 24.77
CA GLY A 341 -3.15 -14.22 25.78
C GLY A 341 -4.18 -13.13 25.57
N LYS A 342 -5.21 -13.15 26.44
CA LYS A 342 -6.20 -12.09 26.76
C LYS A 342 -6.69 -11.32 25.52
N GLY A 343 -7.94 -11.63 25.11
CA GLY A 343 -8.59 -11.03 23.95
C GLY A 343 -8.31 -9.54 23.82
N CYS A 344 -7.82 -9.18 22.63
CA CYS A 344 -7.72 -7.80 22.21
C CYS A 344 -9.11 -7.17 22.34
N ARG A 345 -9.26 -6.16 23.17
CA ARG A 345 -10.46 -5.31 23.13
C ARG A 345 -10.34 -4.50 21.84
N ASP A 346 -11.29 -4.67 20.94
CA ASP A 346 -11.47 -3.74 19.82
C ASP A 346 -11.58 -2.35 20.46
N GLY A 347 -10.54 -1.54 20.30
CA GLY A 347 -10.57 -0.13 20.64
C GLY A 347 -11.53 0.52 19.65
N GLY A 348 -12.83 0.52 19.98
CA GLY A 348 -13.79 1.29 19.24
C GLY A 348 -13.30 2.73 19.22
N ARG A 349 -13.18 3.31 18.03
CA ARG A 349 -13.07 4.75 17.86
C ARG A 349 -14.27 5.36 18.63
N HIS A 350 -14.04 5.82 19.84
CA HIS A 350 -14.98 6.73 20.50
C HIS A 350 -14.89 8.07 19.76
N GLY A 351 -15.86 8.28 18.88
CA GLY A 351 -16.29 9.62 18.60
C GLY A 351 -16.91 10.15 19.88
N ASP A 352 -16.26 11.09 20.50
CA ASP A 352 -16.84 11.98 21.49
C ASP A 352 -16.46 13.39 21.11
N ASP A 353 -17.55 14.17 20.82
CA ASP A 353 -17.82 15.63 20.84
C ASP A 353 -16.74 16.61 20.41
#